data_def9d299a288ec80f777eeaba34b26d1
#
_entry.id   def9d299a288ec80f777eeaba34b26d1
#
_cell.length_a   1.000
_cell.length_b   1.000
_cell.length_c   1.000
_cell.angle_alpha   90.00
_cell.angle_beta   90.00
_cell.angle_gamma   90.00
#
_symmetry.space_group_name_H-M   'P 1'
#
loop_
_entity.id
_entity.type
_entity.pdbx_description
1 polymer ?
#
loop_
_entity_poly.entity_id
_entity_poly.type
_entity_poly.pdbx_seq_one_letter_code
_entity_poly.pdbx_strand_id
1 'polypeptide(L)'
;VDFVICSHDHRPVAFANDSIALINAGSHCRNLGYGTVTVKVEDGKVVSKTLSADLLPMDKTKVDEEMKALFRPEYEAVKAFTLMEVGELKADLRTRDAFAGMSDYMNLIHTLSLSCAPAEISFAAPLTFNGHVKAGKLVYNDLFTIYPYENQLFVVRMSGKEIKDYLEYSYDLWINTIDSQDDHLLKIKDAPDPRTGMK
;
A
#
# COMPACT_ATOMS: atom_id res chain seq x y z
N VAL A 1 -13.10 -17.96 -20.97
CA VAL A 1 -13.23 -16.79 -20.08
C VAL A 1 -13.02 -15.55 -20.91
N ASP A 2 -14.01 -14.66 -20.95
CA ASP A 2 -13.96 -13.46 -21.79
C ASP A 2 -13.37 -12.26 -21.05
N PHE A 3 -13.60 -12.19 -19.73
CA PHE A 3 -13.06 -11.15 -18.86
C PHE A 3 -12.24 -11.70 -17.73
N VAL A 4 -11.13 -11.02 -17.41
CA VAL A 4 -10.36 -11.19 -16.19
C VAL A 4 -10.33 -9.85 -15.47
N ILE A 5 -10.88 -9.83 -14.25
CA ILE A 5 -10.84 -8.67 -13.36
C ILE A 5 -9.75 -8.94 -12.34
N CYS A 6 -8.76 -8.07 -12.29
CA CYS A 6 -7.61 -8.12 -11.39
C CYS A 6 -7.67 -7.00 -10.35
N SER A 7 -6.99 -7.21 -9.23
CA SER A 7 -6.77 -6.18 -8.22
C SER A 7 -5.48 -6.48 -7.44
N HIS A 8 -5.30 -5.94 -6.26
CA HIS A 8 -4.23 -6.17 -5.30
C HIS A 8 -2.86 -5.57 -5.63
N ASP A 9 -2.37 -5.67 -6.86
CA ASP A 9 -1.08 -5.06 -7.26
C ASP A 9 -1.16 -3.55 -7.50
N HIS A 10 -2.36 -2.98 -7.39
CA HIS A 10 -2.67 -1.55 -7.54
C HIS A 10 -2.26 -0.93 -8.88
N ARG A 11 -2.03 -1.75 -9.91
CA ARG A 11 -1.66 -1.26 -11.24
C ARG A 11 -2.90 -1.01 -12.09
N PRO A 12 -3.14 0.23 -12.57
CA PRO A 12 -4.20 0.47 -13.52
C PRO A 12 -3.83 -0.12 -14.89
N VAL A 13 -4.59 -1.08 -15.36
CA VAL A 13 -4.40 -1.76 -16.66
C VAL A 13 -5.74 -2.02 -17.30
N ALA A 14 -5.88 -1.66 -18.57
CA ALA A 14 -6.94 -2.16 -19.45
C ALA A 14 -6.31 -2.72 -20.71
N PHE A 15 -6.66 -3.93 -21.04
CA PHE A 15 -6.17 -4.64 -22.22
C PHE A 15 -7.27 -5.51 -22.79
N ALA A 16 -7.43 -5.54 -24.09
CA ALA A 16 -8.33 -6.48 -24.76
C ALA A 16 -7.75 -6.92 -26.10
N ASN A 17 -8.06 -8.15 -26.47
CA ASN A 17 -7.84 -8.74 -27.80
C ASN A 17 -9.05 -9.59 -28.18
N ASP A 18 -8.96 -10.34 -29.26
CA ASP A 18 -10.07 -11.16 -29.77
C ASP A 18 -10.51 -12.30 -28.81
N SER A 19 -9.68 -12.64 -27.84
CA SER A 19 -9.88 -13.78 -26.95
C SER A 19 -10.22 -13.41 -25.53
N ILE A 20 -9.65 -12.31 -25.01
CA ILE A 20 -9.74 -11.94 -23.59
C ILE A 20 -9.67 -10.43 -23.41
N ALA A 21 -10.39 -9.93 -22.41
CA ALA A 21 -10.22 -8.60 -21.86
C ALA A 21 -9.76 -8.68 -20.40
N LEU A 22 -8.74 -7.89 -20.03
CA LEU A 22 -8.19 -7.81 -18.69
C LEU A 22 -8.36 -6.40 -18.16
N ILE A 23 -8.88 -6.28 -16.95
CA ILE A 23 -9.15 -5.01 -16.31
C ILE A 23 -8.61 -5.05 -14.88
N ASN A 24 -7.75 -4.06 -14.54
CA ASN A 24 -7.37 -3.73 -13.18
C ASN A 24 -7.55 -2.21 -13.00
N ALA A 25 -8.49 -1.81 -12.17
CA ALA A 25 -8.79 -0.40 -11.93
C ALA A 25 -7.74 0.34 -11.10
N GLY A 26 -6.75 -0.37 -10.57
CA GLY A 26 -5.76 0.17 -9.64
C GLY A 26 -6.30 0.25 -8.21
N SER A 27 -6.02 1.33 -7.50
CA SER A 27 -6.35 1.47 -6.08
C SER A 27 -7.07 2.79 -5.78
N HIS A 28 -7.69 2.86 -4.58
CA HIS A 28 -8.29 4.07 -4.02
C HIS A 28 -9.40 4.68 -4.88
N CYS A 29 -10.12 3.86 -5.64
CA CYS A 29 -11.19 4.33 -6.54
C CYS A 29 -10.73 5.43 -7.53
N ARG A 30 -9.45 5.46 -7.90
CA ARG A 30 -8.93 6.46 -8.85
C ARG A 30 -9.44 6.25 -10.26
N ASN A 31 -9.78 5.00 -10.60
CA ASN A 31 -10.36 4.66 -11.89
C ASN A 31 -11.57 3.73 -11.69
N LEU A 32 -12.51 3.83 -12.62
CA LEU A 32 -13.53 2.83 -12.85
C LEU A 32 -13.10 1.99 -14.07
N GLY A 33 -12.89 0.68 -13.87
CA GLY A 33 -12.63 -0.24 -14.97
C GLY A 33 -13.95 -0.74 -15.56
N TYR A 34 -14.08 -0.71 -16.87
CA TYR A 34 -15.25 -1.26 -17.55
C TYR A 34 -14.84 -2.02 -18.81
N GLY A 35 -15.66 -3.00 -19.14
CA GLY A 35 -15.48 -3.81 -20.33
C GLY A 35 -16.79 -4.01 -21.06
N THR A 36 -16.69 -4.17 -22.36
CA THR A 36 -17.84 -4.38 -23.23
C THR A 36 -17.62 -5.63 -24.06
N VAL A 37 -18.65 -6.46 -24.15
CA VAL A 37 -18.76 -7.57 -25.11
C VAL A 37 -19.79 -7.19 -26.15
N THR A 38 -19.37 -7.08 -27.40
CA THR A 38 -20.27 -6.93 -28.55
C THR A 38 -20.39 -8.25 -29.25
N VAL A 39 -21.61 -8.75 -29.37
CA VAL A 39 -21.93 -10.04 -29.98
C VAL A 39 -22.81 -9.84 -31.20
N LYS A 40 -22.40 -10.37 -32.35
CA LYS A 40 -23.26 -10.45 -33.53
C LYS A 40 -23.92 -11.83 -33.56
N VAL A 41 -25.24 -11.83 -33.68
CA VAL A 41 -26.04 -13.05 -33.74
C VAL A 41 -26.77 -13.11 -35.09
N GLU A 42 -26.64 -14.22 -35.81
CA GLU A 42 -27.37 -14.54 -37.05
C GLU A 42 -28.03 -15.91 -36.88
N ASP A 43 -29.29 -16.00 -37.22
CA ASP A 43 -30.11 -17.24 -37.07
C ASP A 43 -30.00 -17.92 -35.70
N GLY A 44 -29.97 -17.12 -34.63
CA GLY A 44 -29.85 -17.60 -33.24
C GLY A 44 -28.45 -18.10 -32.85
N LYS A 45 -27.45 -17.94 -33.72
CA LYS A 45 -26.06 -18.33 -33.46
C LYS A 45 -25.14 -17.12 -33.39
N VAL A 46 -24.18 -17.14 -32.45
CA VAL A 46 -23.13 -16.13 -32.37
C VAL A 46 -22.16 -16.33 -33.55
N VAL A 47 -22.07 -15.32 -34.41
CA VAL A 47 -21.17 -15.32 -35.58
C VAL A 47 -19.91 -14.51 -35.38
N SER A 48 -19.96 -13.52 -34.47
CA SER A 48 -18.75 -12.81 -34.02
C SER A 48 -18.89 -12.27 -32.60
N LYS A 49 -17.75 -12.11 -31.95
CA LYS A 49 -17.62 -11.51 -30.61
C LYS A 49 -16.44 -10.55 -30.63
N THR A 50 -16.63 -9.36 -30.09
CA THR A 50 -15.57 -8.38 -29.92
C THR A 50 -15.53 -7.96 -28.45
N LEU A 51 -14.35 -7.88 -27.87
CA LEU A 51 -14.11 -7.48 -26.50
C LEU A 51 -13.43 -6.11 -26.46
N SER A 52 -13.81 -5.27 -25.52
CA SER A 52 -13.06 -4.07 -25.20
C SER A 52 -12.94 -3.90 -23.69
N ALA A 53 -11.88 -3.20 -23.26
CA ALA A 53 -11.62 -2.85 -21.88
C ALA A 53 -11.05 -1.45 -21.82
N ASP A 54 -11.49 -0.67 -20.83
CA ASP A 54 -11.00 0.68 -20.64
C ASP A 54 -11.09 1.11 -19.18
N LEU A 55 -10.42 2.23 -18.84
CA LEU A 55 -10.39 2.84 -17.53
C LEU A 55 -10.91 4.28 -17.61
N LEU A 56 -11.93 4.58 -16.81
CA LEU A 56 -12.43 5.93 -16.63
C LEU A 56 -11.78 6.55 -15.38
N PRO A 57 -10.94 7.60 -15.51
CA PRO A 57 -10.40 8.31 -14.36
C PRO A 57 -11.52 9.02 -13.59
N MET A 58 -11.60 8.76 -12.28
CA MET A 58 -12.68 9.28 -11.44
C MET A 58 -12.47 10.72 -10.99
N ASP A 59 -11.25 11.25 -11.06
CA ASP A 59 -10.92 12.66 -10.78
C ASP A 59 -11.60 13.65 -11.75
N LYS A 60 -11.97 13.16 -12.94
CA LYS A 60 -12.67 13.93 -13.97
C LYS A 60 -14.19 13.74 -13.96
N THR A 61 -14.68 12.90 -13.07
CA THR A 61 -16.09 12.55 -12.98
C THR A 61 -16.80 13.49 -12.01
N LYS A 62 -17.96 14.02 -12.42
CA LYS A 62 -18.78 14.85 -11.55
C LYS A 62 -19.33 14.01 -10.39
N VAL A 63 -19.24 14.58 -9.19
CA VAL A 63 -19.81 13.94 -7.99
C VAL A 63 -21.33 13.79 -8.14
N ASP A 64 -21.84 12.61 -7.84
CA ASP A 64 -23.27 12.35 -7.70
C ASP A 64 -23.73 12.82 -6.31
N GLU A 65 -24.47 13.91 -6.27
CA GLU A 65 -24.90 14.53 -5.01
C GLU A 65 -25.98 13.72 -4.28
N GLU A 66 -26.78 12.94 -4.99
CA GLU A 66 -27.76 12.05 -4.37
C GLU A 66 -27.05 10.90 -3.64
N MET A 67 -26.12 10.24 -4.31
CA MET A 67 -25.30 9.19 -3.70
C MET A 67 -24.50 9.72 -2.50
N LYS A 68 -23.91 10.88 -2.62
CA LYS A 68 -23.18 11.57 -1.55
C LYS A 68 -24.08 11.86 -0.35
N ALA A 69 -25.32 12.33 -0.60
CA ALA A 69 -26.30 12.57 0.46
C ALA A 69 -26.74 11.27 1.15
N LEU A 70 -26.89 10.19 0.39
CA LEU A 70 -27.26 8.87 0.92
C LEU A 70 -26.22 8.33 1.91
N PHE A 71 -24.93 8.47 1.62
CA PHE A 71 -23.83 7.98 2.47
C PHE A 71 -23.32 9.00 3.51
N ARG A 72 -23.92 10.19 3.57
CA ARG A 72 -23.50 11.24 4.51
C ARG A 72 -23.52 10.81 5.97
N PRO A 73 -24.56 10.14 6.48
CA PRO A 73 -24.61 9.72 7.89
C PRO A 73 -23.44 8.81 8.27
N GLU A 74 -23.13 7.81 7.44
CA GLU A 74 -22.04 6.86 7.66
C GLU A 74 -20.67 7.57 7.59
N TYR A 75 -20.52 8.47 6.63
CA TYR A 75 -19.30 9.26 6.51
C TYR A 75 -19.03 10.10 7.77
N GLU A 76 -20.05 10.81 8.27
CA GLU A 76 -19.89 11.64 9.47
C GLU A 76 -19.65 10.79 10.73
N ALA A 77 -20.26 9.61 10.82
CA ALA A 77 -20.01 8.66 11.92
C ALA A 77 -18.57 8.14 11.91
N VAL A 78 -18.06 7.70 10.74
CA VAL A 78 -16.66 7.26 10.58
C VAL A 78 -15.70 8.40 10.87
N LYS A 79 -15.98 9.60 10.37
CA LYS A 79 -15.17 10.77 10.62
C LYS A 79 -15.10 11.13 12.10
N ALA A 80 -16.23 11.10 12.80
CA ALA A 80 -16.26 11.36 14.24
C ALA A 80 -15.44 10.31 15.02
N PHE A 81 -15.53 9.04 14.65
CA PHE A 81 -14.74 7.96 15.23
C PHE A 81 -13.24 8.15 14.98
N THR A 82 -12.85 8.44 13.76
CA THR A 82 -11.42 8.59 13.41
C THR A 82 -10.76 9.83 14.03
N LEU A 83 -11.55 10.83 14.41
CA LEU A 83 -11.10 12.02 15.13
C LEU A 83 -11.10 11.86 16.66
N MET A 84 -11.51 10.71 17.19
CA MET A 84 -11.42 10.43 18.63
C MET A 84 -9.98 10.52 19.10
N GLU A 85 -9.77 11.22 20.22
CA GLU A 85 -8.49 11.28 20.89
C GLU A 85 -8.14 9.94 21.54
N VAL A 86 -6.96 9.43 21.27
CA VAL A 86 -6.45 8.17 21.80
C VAL A 86 -5.18 8.37 22.65
N GLY A 87 -4.62 9.55 22.67
CA GLY A 87 -3.44 9.88 23.47
C GLY A 87 -2.80 11.20 23.09
N GLU A 88 -1.56 11.37 23.51
CA GLU A 88 -0.75 12.56 23.23
C GLU A 88 0.67 12.15 22.85
N LEU A 89 1.21 12.77 21.80
CA LEU A 89 2.61 12.65 21.41
C LEU A 89 3.40 13.85 21.94
N LYS A 90 4.55 13.57 22.58
CA LYS A 90 5.46 14.61 23.07
C LYS A 90 6.38 15.17 21.99
N ALA A 91 6.55 14.45 20.88
CA ALA A 91 7.38 14.82 19.76
C ALA A 91 6.74 14.37 18.43
N ASP A 92 7.15 14.98 17.32
CA ASP A 92 6.74 14.58 16.00
C ASP A 92 7.24 13.15 15.68
N LEU A 93 6.39 12.33 15.09
CA LEU A 93 6.77 11.04 14.51
C LEU A 93 6.85 11.16 13.00
N ARG A 94 8.03 10.90 12.45
CA ARG A 94 8.29 10.90 11.02
C ARG A 94 8.76 9.53 10.58
N THR A 95 7.99 8.86 9.75
CA THR A 95 8.33 7.49 9.32
C THR A 95 9.59 7.45 8.46
N ARG A 96 9.88 8.55 7.75
CA ARG A 96 11.08 8.69 6.91
C ARG A 96 12.39 8.63 7.70
N ASP A 97 12.39 9.06 8.94
CA ASP A 97 13.60 9.08 9.78
C ASP A 97 14.14 7.65 10.01
N ALA A 98 13.27 6.64 9.96
CA ALA A 98 13.62 5.23 10.08
C ALA A 98 14.58 4.72 8.99
N PHE A 99 14.65 5.38 7.85
CA PHE A 99 15.53 4.99 6.74
C PHE A 99 16.97 5.53 6.89
N ALA A 100 17.16 6.46 7.80
CA ALA A 100 18.46 7.06 8.09
C ALA A 100 19.09 6.55 9.40
N GLY A 101 18.39 5.72 10.17
CA GLY A 101 18.88 5.18 11.43
C GLY A 101 17.82 5.07 12.51
N MET A 102 18.23 5.22 13.77
CA MET A 102 17.29 5.22 14.91
C MET A 102 16.33 6.38 14.80
N SER A 103 15.05 6.11 15.05
CA SER A 103 13.99 7.12 15.02
C SER A 103 12.95 6.89 16.11
N ASP A 104 12.31 7.96 16.56
CA ASP A 104 11.22 7.88 17.53
C ASP A 104 10.06 7.02 17.02
N TYR A 105 9.83 7.04 15.71
CA TYR A 105 8.84 6.19 15.05
C TYR A 105 9.14 4.69 15.26
N MET A 106 10.35 4.23 14.91
CA MET A 106 10.70 2.82 15.08
C MET A 106 10.84 2.43 16.55
N ASN A 107 11.35 3.33 17.39
CA ASN A 107 11.43 3.12 18.83
C ASN A 107 10.03 2.90 19.43
N LEU A 108 9.03 3.65 19.00
CA LEU A 108 7.64 3.43 19.42
C LEU A 108 7.15 2.02 19.03
N ILE A 109 7.34 1.62 17.75
CA ILE A 109 6.93 0.29 17.27
C ILE A 109 7.62 -0.84 18.04
N HIS A 110 8.94 -0.75 18.21
CA HIS A 110 9.69 -1.77 18.95
C HIS A 110 9.30 -1.83 20.43
N THR A 111 9.12 -0.67 21.09
CA THR A 111 8.71 -0.61 22.49
C THR A 111 7.33 -1.24 22.69
N LEU A 112 6.37 -0.92 21.81
CA LEU A 112 5.04 -1.52 21.86
C LEU A 112 5.11 -3.04 21.62
N SER A 113 5.84 -3.49 20.62
CA SER A 113 5.98 -4.92 20.32
C SER A 113 6.57 -5.69 21.52
N LEU A 114 7.62 -5.17 22.14
CA LEU A 114 8.25 -5.79 23.30
C LEU A 114 7.40 -5.70 24.58
N SER A 115 6.52 -4.71 24.68
CA SER A 115 5.57 -4.63 25.80
C SER A 115 4.42 -5.63 25.69
N CYS A 116 4.11 -6.07 24.47
CA CYS A 116 3.02 -7.02 24.21
C CYS A 116 3.47 -8.49 24.20
N ALA A 117 4.78 -8.75 24.13
CA ALA A 117 5.31 -10.11 23.98
C ALA A 117 6.58 -10.33 24.80
N PRO A 118 6.78 -11.54 25.40
CA PRO A 118 7.96 -11.87 26.16
C PRO A 118 9.15 -12.16 25.24
N ALA A 119 9.78 -11.12 24.69
CA ALA A 119 10.91 -11.21 23.78
C ALA A 119 12.00 -10.21 24.15
N GLU A 120 13.26 -10.53 23.79
CA GLU A 120 14.43 -9.67 24.07
C GLU A 120 14.74 -8.76 22.87
N ILE A 121 14.28 -9.12 21.66
CA ILE A 121 14.53 -8.42 20.40
C ILE A 121 13.21 -8.29 19.64
N SER A 122 13.01 -7.14 19.01
CA SER A 122 11.88 -6.90 18.12
C SER A 122 12.38 -6.61 16.71
N PHE A 123 11.77 -7.24 15.72
CA PHE A 123 11.98 -6.99 14.30
C PHE A 123 10.76 -6.27 13.75
N ALA A 124 10.97 -5.15 13.09
CA ALA A 124 9.93 -4.41 12.38
C ALA A 124 10.55 -3.65 11.21
N ALA A 125 9.76 -3.40 10.16
CA ALA A 125 10.14 -2.53 9.06
C ALA A 125 9.26 -1.27 9.09
N PRO A 126 9.76 -0.12 8.62
CA PRO A 126 8.92 1.06 8.43
C PRO A 126 7.86 0.77 7.37
N LEU A 127 6.59 0.99 7.70
CA LEU A 127 5.45 0.59 6.87
C LEU A 127 4.99 1.70 5.91
N THR A 128 5.37 2.94 6.19
CA THR A 128 5.08 4.10 5.34
C THR A 128 6.34 4.93 5.17
N PHE A 129 6.50 5.55 4.00
CA PHE A 129 7.72 6.32 3.70
C PHE A 129 7.61 7.80 4.13
N ASN A 130 6.47 8.43 3.90
CA ASN A 130 6.27 9.86 4.12
C ASN A 130 5.19 10.16 5.17
N GLY A 131 4.97 9.25 6.12
CA GLY A 131 4.06 9.48 7.24
C GLY A 131 4.61 10.51 8.20
N HIS A 132 3.76 11.44 8.66
CA HIS A 132 4.11 12.44 9.65
C HIS A 132 2.92 12.64 10.60
N VAL A 133 3.11 12.33 11.86
CA VAL A 133 2.18 12.65 12.94
C VAL A 133 2.84 13.69 13.83
N LYS A 134 2.17 14.82 14.00
CA LYS A 134 2.70 15.96 14.78
C LYS A 134 2.58 15.71 16.27
N ALA A 135 3.48 16.32 17.05
CA ALA A 135 3.36 16.40 18.48
C ALA A 135 2.03 17.05 18.90
N GLY A 136 1.53 16.63 20.07
CA GLY A 136 0.26 17.06 20.63
C GLY A 136 -0.78 15.96 20.59
N LYS A 137 -2.03 16.32 20.39
CA LYS A 137 -3.17 15.42 20.38
C LYS A 137 -3.02 14.32 19.33
N LEU A 138 -3.06 13.07 19.78
CA LEU A 138 -3.07 11.89 18.94
C LEU A 138 -4.52 11.43 18.73
N VAL A 139 -4.97 11.36 17.50
CA VAL A 139 -6.31 10.87 17.15
C VAL A 139 -6.24 9.49 16.51
N TYR A 140 -7.36 8.78 16.50
CA TYR A 140 -7.44 7.42 15.97
C TYR A 140 -6.91 7.34 14.52
N ASN A 141 -7.21 8.34 13.70
CA ASN A 141 -6.72 8.40 12.31
C ASN A 141 -5.19 8.39 12.19
N ASP A 142 -4.48 8.94 13.17
CA ASP A 142 -3.02 8.99 13.15
C ASP A 142 -2.40 7.59 13.28
N LEU A 143 -3.13 6.64 13.89
CA LEU A 143 -2.68 5.26 14.02
C LEU A 143 -2.50 4.60 12.65
N PHE A 144 -3.32 4.95 11.64
CA PHE A 144 -3.15 4.45 10.27
C PHE A 144 -1.92 5.03 9.57
N THR A 145 -1.44 6.19 10.02
CA THR A 145 -0.16 6.75 9.56
C THR A 145 1.02 6.04 10.23
N ILE A 146 0.88 5.68 11.50
CA ILE A 146 1.91 4.99 12.29
C ILE A 146 2.00 3.52 11.86
N TYR A 147 0.85 2.82 11.82
CA TYR A 147 0.79 1.39 11.52
C TYR A 147 -0.52 1.03 10.79
N PRO A 148 -0.55 1.08 9.45
CA PRO A 148 -1.78 0.97 8.67
C PRO A 148 -2.31 -0.46 8.49
N TYR A 149 -1.56 -1.48 8.91
CA TYR A 149 -1.90 -2.89 8.66
C TYR A 149 -2.30 -3.61 9.93
N GLU A 150 -3.30 -4.46 9.83
CA GLU A 150 -3.67 -5.40 10.87
C GLU A 150 -2.78 -6.64 10.75
N ASN A 151 -1.74 -6.72 11.61
CA ASN A 151 -0.80 -7.81 11.64
C ASN A 151 -0.85 -8.56 12.98
N GLN A 152 -0.48 -9.82 12.97
CA GLN A 152 -0.30 -10.61 14.18
C GLN A 152 1.16 -10.52 14.63
N LEU A 153 1.36 -10.39 15.94
CA LEU A 153 2.67 -10.44 16.55
C LEU A 153 3.03 -11.89 16.88
N PHE A 154 4.19 -12.33 16.39
CA PHE A 154 4.72 -13.66 16.65
C PHE A 154 6.01 -13.58 17.46
N VAL A 155 6.16 -14.51 18.41
CA VAL A 155 7.42 -14.72 19.13
C VAL A 155 8.09 -15.96 18.56
N VAL A 156 9.32 -15.81 18.10
CA VAL A 156 10.11 -16.90 17.54
C VAL A 156 11.39 -17.07 18.33
N ARG A 157 11.87 -18.31 18.47
CA ARG A 157 13.16 -18.59 19.08
C ARG A 157 14.22 -18.65 17.97
N MET A 158 15.25 -17.84 18.11
CA MET A 158 16.34 -17.77 17.15
C MET A 158 17.70 -17.82 17.88
N SER A 159 18.67 -18.48 17.28
CA SER A 159 20.08 -18.41 17.69
C SER A 159 20.71 -17.09 17.19
N GLY A 160 21.82 -16.68 17.79
CA GLY A 160 22.57 -15.51 17.33
C GLY A 160 23.02 -15.62 15.85
N LYS A 161 23.29 -16.84 15.37
CA LYS A 161 23.62 -17.09 13.97
C LYS A 161 22.41 -16.79 13.06
N GLU A 162 21.23 -17.29 13.39
CA GLU A 162 20.01 -17.07 12.60
C GLU A 162 19.62 -15.58 12.59
N ILE A 163 19.77 -14.87 13.71
CA ILE A 163 19.57 -13.42 13.77
C ILE A 163 20.52 -12.71 12.81
N LYS A 164 21.81 -13.06 12.85
CA LYS A 164 22.80 -12.48 11.94
C LYS A 164 22.45 -12.77 10.49
N ASP A 165 22.18 -14.02 10.14
CA ASP A 165 21.85 -14.43 8.77
C ASP A 165 20.59 -13.69 8.26
N TYR A 166 19.57 -13.52 9.13
CA TYR A 166 18.36 -12.75 8.79
C TYR A 166 18.67 -11.28 8.52
N LEU A 167 19.49 -10.64 9.34
CA LEU A 167 19.87 -9.23 9.14
C LEU A 167 20.72 -9.07 7.87
N GLU A 168 21.71 -9.92 7.64
CA GLU A 168 22.53 -9.88 6.43
C GLU A 168 21.68 -10.05 5.17
N TYR A 169 20.76 -11.02 5.17
CA TYR A 169 19.84 -11.23 4.05
C TYR A 169 18.93 -9.99 3.82
N SER A 170 18.40 -9.41 4.90
CA SER A 170 17.52 -8.25 4.80
C SER A 170 18.25 -7.01 4.28
N TYR A 171 19.46 -6.75 4.79
CA TYR A 171 20.26 -5.62 4.35
C TYR A 171 20.82 -5.80 2.94
N ASP A 172 21.14 -7.01 2.51
CA ASP A 172 21.58 -7.27 1.13
C ASP A 172 20.55 -6.86 0.07
N LEU A 173 19.28 -6.78 0.43
CA LEU A 173 18.22 -6.28 -0.47
C LEU A 173 18.29 -4.76 -0.70
N TRP A 174 18.92 -4.01 0.21
CA TRP A 174 18.88 -2.54 0.25
C TRP A 174 20.25 -1.88 0.18
N ILE A 175 21.24 -2.47 0.86
CA ILE A 175 22.57 -1.88 1.01
C ILE A 175 23.48 -2.41 -0.09
N ASN A 176 24.17 -1.49 -0.74
CA ASN A 176 25.14 -1.81 -1.78
C ASN A 176 26.51 -2.12 -1.18
N THR A 177 27.31 -2.89 -1.91
CA THR A 177 28.76 -2.98 -1.67
C THR A 177 29.40 -1.74 -2.27
N ILE A 178 30.20 -1.03 -1.49
CA ILE A 178 30.89 0.18 -1.94
C ILE A 178 32.27 -0.22 -2.42
N ASP A 179 32.46 -0.22 -3.73
CA ASP A 179 33.73 -0.55 -4.40
C ASP A 179 34.43 0.71 -4.93
N SER A 180 33.71 1.83 -5.08
CA SER A 180 34.22 3.10 -5.56
C SER A 180 33.60 4.30 -4.81
N GLN A 181 34.19 5.49 -4.99
CA GLN A 181 33.68 6.73 -4.40
C GLN A 181 32.35 7.21 -5.04
N ASP A 182 32.04 6.70 -6.22
CA ASP A 182 30.83 7.07 -6.96
C ASP A 182 29.65 6.13 -6.64
N ASP A 183 29.89 5.09 -5.84
CA ASP A 183 28.85 4.11 -5.50
C ASP A 183 27.84 4.67 -4.50
N HIS A 184 26.58 4.40 -4.74
CA HIS A 184 25.52 4.69 -3.80
C HIS A 184 25.47 3.67 -2.68
N LEU A 185 25.21 4.14 -1.44
CA LEU A 185 25.01 3.27 -0.29
C LEU A 185 23.81 2.32 -0.48
N LEU A 186 22.77 2.77 -1.16
CA LEU A 186 21.60 1.96 -1.46
C LEU A 186 21.70 1.35 -2.86
N LYS A 187 21.19 0.11 -3.00
CA LYS A 187 21.03 -0.54 -4.30
C LYS A 187 19.97 0.19 -5.12
N ILE A 188 20.40 0.94 -6.13
CA ILE A 188 19.52 1.63 -7.07
C ILE A 188 19.24 0.68 -8.23
N LYS A 189 17.96 0.47 -8.54
CA LYS A 189 17.57 -0.34 -9.69
C LYS A 189 17.82 0.44 -10.97
N ASP A 190 18.49 -0.19 -11.93
CA ASP A 190 18.75 0.41 -13.24
C ASP A 190 17.46 0.63 -14.06
N ALA A 191 16.46 -0.20 -13.85
CA ALA A 191 15.16 -0.07 -14.49
C ALA A 191 14.16 0.67 -13.60
N PRO A 192 13.30 1.51 -14.17
CA PRO A 192 12.21 2.14 -13.44
C PRO A 192 11.34 1.09 -12.75
N ASP A 193 10.84 1.40 -11.54
CA ASP A 193 9.81 0.57 -10.91
C ASP A 193 8.60 0.50 -11.85
N PRO A 194 8.22 -0.70 -12.30
CA PRO A 194 7.13 -0.85 -13.26
C PRO A 194 5.77 -0.34 -12.74
N ARG A 195 5.65 -0.09 -11.41
CA ARG A 195 4.43 0.45 -10.79
C ARG A 195 4.39 1.96 -10.79
N THR A 196 5.53 2.60 -10.64
CA THR A 196 5.62 4.06 -10.47
C THR A 196 6.30 4.77 -11.64
N GLY A 197 7.03 4.04 -12.47
CA GLY A 197 7.87 4.61 -13.53
C GLY A 197 9.10 5.37 -13.02
N MET A 198 9.32 5.42 -11.70
CA MET A 198 10.46 6.09 -11.08
C MET A 198 11.67 5.14 -10.99
N LYS A 199 12.85 5.72 -11.21
CA LYS A 199 14.13 5.06 -10.93
C LYS A 199 14.50 5.20 -9.49
#